data_d0457677026f8d595bfa7e42b911e2ec
#
_entry.id   d0457677026f8d595bfa7e42b911e2ec
#
_cell.length_a   1.000
_cell.length_b   1.000
_cell.length_c   1.000
_cell.angle_alpha   90.00
_cell.angle_beta   90.00
_cell.angle_gamma   90.00
#
_symmetry.space_group_name_H-M   'P 1'
#
loop_
_entity.id
_entity.type
_entity.pdbx_description
1 polymer ?
#
loop_
_entity_poly.entity_id
_entity_poly.type
_entity_poly.pdbx_seq_one_letter_code
_entity_poly.pdbx_strand_id
1 'polypeptide(L)'
;MKGKFAFSRRMIAEDMPALQAAAERLKGDLARARALGLIHCRIYTQEIEGLLYAFQFYMLDEGADPEALFATLRGEDGLLKGWAPARHVDEFKLHPGDCYDNLKSQGIIIGVREGKLDEYVRLHDEQPQIIHDLCYQNGFRKSSIFVTELHKQYLLQFQDFYGQEDPALYENETYLEWLRVTGECQQPLAGEEFWKPMKEIFVV
;
A
#
# COMPACT_ATOMS: atom_id res chain seq x y z
N MET A 1 -8.35 -16.46 1.39
CA MET A 1 -8.20 -14.99 1.25
C MET A 1 -6.71 -14.69 1.23
N LYS A 2 -6.20 -14.07 0.17
CA LYS A 2 -4.79 -13.66 0.15
C LYS A 2 -4.59 -12.63 1.24
N GLY A 3 -3.61 -12.82 2.11
CA GLY A 3 -3.32 -11.88 3.18
C GLY A 3 -2.55 -10.69 2.62
N LYS A 4 -3.06 -9.48 2.84
CA LYS A 4 -2.36 -8.23 2.55
C LYS A 4 -2.19 -7.45 3.84
N PHE A 5 -0.99 -6.99 4.10
CA PHE A 5 -0.61 -6.33 5.35
C PHE A 5 0.26 -5.13 5.04
N ALA A 6 0.05 -4.06 5.77
CA ALA A 6 0.93 -2.90 5.73
C ALA A 6 1.36 -2.50 7.14
N PHE A 7 2.54 -1.91 7.22
CA PHE A 7 3.12 -1.43 8.46
C PHE A 7 3.76 -0.06 8.22
N SER A 8 3.80 0.75 9.25
CA SER A 8 4.44 2.06 9.22
C SER A 8 5.37 2.27 10.40
N ARG A 9 6.41 3.09 10.21
CA ARG A 9 7.34 3.48 11.26
C ARG A 9 7.87 4.89 11.00
N ARG A 10 7.92 5.71 12.06
CA ARG A 10 8.73 6.93 12.04
C ARG A 10 10.20 6.55 12.05
N MET A 11 10.97 7.19 11.19
CA MET A 11 12.40 6.97 10.99
C MET A 11 13.19 8.24 11.33
N ILE A 12 14.46 8.05 11.67
CA ILE A 12 15.47 9.08 11.56
C ILE A 12 16.47 8.67 10.49
N ALA A 13 17.31 9.59 10.02
CA ALA A 13 18.23 9.29 8.92
C ALA A 13 19.18 8.13 9.24
N GLU A 14 19.59 8.01 10.51
CA GLU A 14 20.46 6.98 11.04
C GLU A 14 19.84 5.57 11.02
N ASP A 15 18.50 5.46 10.92
CA ASP A 15 17.80 4.17 10.81
C ASP A 15 17.92 3.57 9.39
N MET A 16 18.18 4.37 8.37
CA MET A 16 18.16 3.93 6.97
C MET A 16 19.14 2.79 6.66
N PRO A 17 20.42 2.81 7.13
CA PRO A 17 21.33 1.68 6.91
C PRO A 17 20.83 0.38 7.54
N ALA A 18 20.23 0.45 8.75
CA ALA A 18 19.67 -0.73 9.40
C ALA A 18 18.45 -1.29 8.64
N LEU A 19 17.58 -0.43 8.14
CA LEU A 19 16.44 -0.85 7.31
C LEU A 19 16.92 -1.51 6.01
N GLN A 20 17.89 -0.92 5.32
CA GLN A 20 18.47 -1.50 4.10
C GLN A 20 19.14 -2.85 4.37
N ALA A 21 19.93 -2.97 5.45
CA ALA A 21 20.53 -4.24 5.83
C ALA A 21 19.50 -5.32 6.16
N ALA A 22 18.40 -4.95 6.82
CA ALA A 22 17.31 -5.89 7.11
C ALA A 22 16.57 -6.32 5.82
N ALA A 23 16.38 -5.42 4.86
CA ALA A 23 15.81 -5.71 3.54
C ALA A 23 16.70 -6.66 2.73
N GLU A 24 18.02 -6.44 2.72
CA GLU A 24 18.97 -7.34 2.05
C GLU A 24 19.03 -8.74 2.71
N ARG A 25 18.90 -8.82 4.05
CA ARG A 25 18.76 -10.13 4.72
C ARG A 25 17.51 -10.87 4.28
N LEU A 26 16.35 -10.18 4.17
CA LEU A 26 15.15 -10.81 3.64
C LEU A 26 15.37 -11.33 2.22
N LYS A 27 16.10 -10.61 1.38
CA LYS A 27 16.45 -11.05 0.04
C LYS A 27 17.30 -12.31 0.05
N GLY A 28 18.25 -12.42 0.99
CA GLY A 28 19.04 -13.64 1.22
C GLY A 28 18.20 -14.83 1.69
N ASP A 29 17.18 -14.58 2.53
CA ASP A 29 16.27 -15.59 3.09
C ASP A 29 14.96 -15.75 2.31
N LEU A 30 14.89 -15.23 1.09
CA LEU A 30 13.65 -15.15 0.30
C LEU A 30 13.00 -16.52 0.09
N ALA A 31 13.80 -17.59 -0.12
CA ALA A 31 13.29 -18.95 -0.28
C ALA A 31 12.51 -19.41 0.96
N ARG A 32 13.02 -19.11 2.16
CA ARG A 32 12.35 -19.40 3.43
C ARG A 32 11.08 -18.57 3.60
N ALA A 33 11.15 -17.28 3.31
CA ALA A 33 9.98 -16.40 3.39
C ALA A 33 8.87 -16.85 2.42
N ARG A 34 9.23 -17.25 1.19
CA ARG A 34 8.29 -17.83 0.22
C ARG A 34 7.71 -19.18 0.68
N ALA A 35 8.48 -20.02 1.33
CA ALA A 35 7.97 -21.27 1.93
C ALA A 35 6.95 -21.01 3.05
N LEU A 36 7.00 -19.83 3.69
CA LEU A 36 5.99 -19.36 4.65
C LEU A 36 4.85 -18.57 3.98
N GLY A 37 4.79 -18.58 2.65
CA GLY A 37 3.71 -17.97 1.87
C GLY A 37 3.91 -16.52 1.45
N LEU A 38 5.13 -15.95 1.56
CA LEU A 38 5.40 -14.60 1.05
C LEU A 38 5.32 -14.60 -0.48
N ILE A 39 4.41 -13.80 -1.05
CA ILE A 39 4.34 -13.54 -2.49
C ILE A 39 5.28 -12.39 -2.82
N HIS A 40 5.09 -11.22 -2.16
CA HIS A 40 6.04 -10.13 -2.25
C HIS A 40 6.04 -9.23 -1.00
N CYS A 41 7.15 -8.49 -0.87
CA CYS A 41 7.34 -7.43 0.10
C CYS A 41 7.87 -6.19 -0.62
N ARG A 42 7.33 -5.03 -0.27
CA ARG A 42 7.81 -3.73 -0.75
C ARG A 42 8.02 -2.79 0.42
N ILE A 43 9.06 -1.98 0.32
CA ILE A 43 9.37 -0.96 1.33
C ILE A 43 9.48 0.38 0.63
N TYR A 44 8.77 1.35 1.20
CA TYR A 44 8.73 2.72 0.72
C TYR A 44 9.18 3.68 1.82
N THR A 45 9.64 4.85 1.42
CA THR A 45 9.91 5.96 2.33
C THR A 45 9.21 7.22 1.84
N GLN A 46 8.82 8.08 2.78
CA GLN A 46 8.22 9.37 2.51
C GLN A 46 8.54 10.36 3.62
N GLU A 47 8.93 11.57 3.23
CA GLU A 47 8.99 12.70 4.13
C GLU A 47 7.62 13.38 4.20
N ILE A 48 7.11 13.58 5.41
CA ILE A 48 5.83 14.22 5.69
C ILE A 48 6.07 15.26 6.79
N GLU A 49 5.82 16.53 6.48
CA GLU A 49 6.00 17.65 7.43
C GLU A 49 7.40 17.67 8.09
N GLY A 50 8.46 17.38 7.32
CA GLY A 50 9.85 17.33 7.79
C GLY A 50 10.21 16.08 8.59
N LEU A 51 9.33 15.10 8.70
CA LEU A 51 9.57 13.84 9.39
C LEU A 51 9.66 12.70 8.36
N LEU A 52 10.70 11.88 8.48
CA LEU A 52 10.87 10.70 7.64
C LEU A 52 10.04 9.53 8.18
N TYR A 53 9.32 8.87 7.29
CA TYR A 53 8.57 7.64 7.57
C TYR A 53 8.95 6.55 6.58
N ALA A 54 8.88 5.31 7.04
CA ALA A 54 8.97 4.13 6.18
C ALA A 54 7.67 3.32 6.27
N PHE A 55 7.31 2.69 5.16
CA PHE A 55 6.11 1.91 4.97
C PHE A 55 6.47 0.56 4.36
N GLN A 56 5.89 -0.50 4.88
CA GLN A 56 6.07 -1.85 4.36
C GLN A 56 4.73 -2.41 3.93
N PHE A 57 4.72 -3.07 2.78
CA PHE A 57 3.58 -3.78 2.25
C PHE A 57 3.97 -5.24 2.01
N TYR A 58 3.13 -6.15 2.48
CA TYR A 58 3.28 -7.59 2.29
C TYR A 58 2.04 -8.17 1.63
N MET A 59 2.26 -9.08 0.70
CA MET A 59 1.23 -9.92 0.13
C MET A 59 1.59 -11.39 0.38
N LEU A 60 0.66 -12.13 0.96
CA LEU A 60 0.82 -13.54 1.32
C LEU A 60 -0.14 -14.41 0.52
N ASP A 61 0.27 -15.66 0.31
CA ASP A 61 -0.57 -16.68 -0.31
C ASP A 61 -1.80 -17.04 0.54
N GLU A 62 -2.76 -17.61 -0.13
CA GLU A 62 -3.91 -18.24 0.52
C GLU A 62 -3.43 -19.43 1.35
N GLY A 63 -3.77 -19.45 2.64
CA GLY A 63 -3.32 -20.50 3.56
C GLY A 63 -1.95 -20.28 4.21
N ALA A 64 -1.25 -19.17 3.87
CA ALA A 64 -0.08 -18.75 4.62
C ALA A 64 -0.45 -18.46 6.09
N ASP A 65 0.49 -18.73 6.99
CA ASP A 65 0.40 -18.32 8.40
C ASP A 65 1.14 -16.97 8.57
N PRO A 66 0.39 -15.84 8.65
CA PRO A 66 1.01 -14.52 8.82
C PRO A 66 1.82 -14.42 10.11
N GLU A 67 1.38 -15.07 11.19
CA GLU A 67 2.06 -14.99 12.48
C GLU A 67 3.44 -15.69 12.41
N ALA A 68 3.53 -16.84 11.76
CA ALA A 68 4.80 -17.54 11.55
C ALA A 68 5.77 -16.71 10.71
N LEU A 69 5.29 -16.08 9.62
CA LEU A 69 6.11 -15.21 8.79
C LEU A 69 6.57 -13.98 9.59
N PHE A 70 5.64 -13.27 10.23
CA PHE A 70 5.95 -12.04 10.95
C PHE A 70 6.79 -12.30 12.20
N ALA A 71 6.66 -13.44 12.88
CA ALA A 71 7.57 -13.84 13.95
C ALA A 71 9.02 -13.96 13.42
N THR A 72 9.19 -14.55 12.24
CA THR A 72 10.52 -14.62 11.57
C THR A 72 11.05 -13.22 11.22
N LEU A 73 10.22 -12.31 10.74
CA LEU A 73 10.60 -10.95 10.35
C LEU A 73 10.80 -10.00 11.55
N ARG A 74 10.23 -10.32 12.73
CA ARG A 74 10.32 -9.51 13.96
C ARG A 74 11.56 -9.80 14.81
N GLY A 75 12.39 -10.80 14.50
CA GLY A 75 13.61 -11.11 15.25
C GLY A 75 14.42 -9.85 15.65
N GLU A 76 15.43 -9.96 16.51
CA GLU A 76 16.11 -8.81 17.14
C GLU A 76 16.53 -7.71 16.14
N ASP A 77 16.91 -8.11 14.94
CA ASP A 77 17.25 -7.24 13.79
C ASP A 77 16.24 -7.32 12.64
N GLY A 78 15.04 -7.79 12.93
CA GLY A 78 14.03 -8.07 11.91
C GLY A 78 13.39 -6.82 11.31
N LEU A 79 12.86 -6.98 10.09
CA LEU A 79 12.22 -5.90 9.33
C LEU A 79 11.05 -5.23 10.05
N LEU A 80 10.34 -5.97 10.91
CA LEU A 80 9.13 -5.46 11.58
C LEU A 80 9.36 -4.98 13.01
N LYS A 81 10.60 -4.92 13.51
CA LYS A 81 10.87 -4.40 14.85
C LYS A 81 10.49 -2.91 14.95
N GLY A 82 9.61 -2.58 15.89
CA GLY A 82 9.15 -1.20 16.13
C GLY A 82 8.21 -0.63 15.06
N TRP A 83 7.63 -1.48 14.22
CA TRP A 83 6.65 -1.07 13.24
C TRP A 83 5.22 -1.23 13.77
N ALA A 84 4.36 -0.25 13.44
CA ALA A 84 2.94 -0.29 13.75
C ALA A 84 2.16 -0.86 12.56
N PRO A 85 1.20 -1.78 12.79
CA PRO A 85 0.34 -2.27 11.73
C PRO A 85 -0.60 -1.16 11.25
N ALA A 86 -0.83 -1.12 9.94
CA ALA A 86 -1.86 -0.30 9.32
C ALA A 86 -3.16 -1.11 9.15
N ARG A 87 -4.30 -0.46 9.35
CA ARG A 87 -5.61 -1.08 9.19
C ARG A 87 -5.99 -1.16 7.71
N HIS A 88 -6.33 -2.34 7.22
CA HIS A 88 -6.85 -2.53 5.86
C HIS A 88 -8.22 -1.87 5.72
N VAL A 89 -8.43 -1.14 4.63
CA VAL A 89 -9.65 -0.40 4.31
C VAL A 89 -10.34 -0.98 3.09
N ASP A 90 -9.62 -1.13 1.98
CA ASP A 90 -10.19 -1.57 0.72
C ASP A 90 -9.23 -2.44 -0.10
N GLU A 91 -9.79 -3.29 -0.93
CA GLU A 91 -9.07 -4.18 -1.82
C GLU A 91 -9.74 -4.28 -3.19
N PHE A 92 -9.03 -3.88 -4.22
CA PHE A 92 -9.39 -4.19 -5.60
C PHE A 92 -9.12 -5.68 -5.86
N LYS A 93 -10.19 -6.42 -6.17
CA LYS A 93 -10.12 -7.86 -6.41
C LYS A 93 -9.66 -8.17 -7.83
N LEU A 94 -8.84 -9.20 -7.93
CA LEU A 94 -8.35 -9.71 -9.19
C LEU A 94 -9.44 -10.45 -9.95
N HIS A 95 -9.43 -10.32 -11.28
CA HIS A 95 -10.23 -11.15 -12.14
C HIS A 95 -9.57 -12.53 -12.32
N PRO A 96 -10.36 -13.63 -12.39
CA PRO A 96 -9.82 -14.95 -12.68
C PRO A 96 -9.08 -14.95 -14.02
N GLY A 97 -7.87 -15.50 -14.03
CA GLY A 97 -7.05 -15.60 -15.25
C GLY A 97 -6.13 -14.41 -15.52
N ASP A 98 -6.09 -13.39 -14.64
CA ASP A 98 -5.11 -12.33 -14.77
C ASP A 98 -3.69 -12.87 -14.61
N CYS A 99 -2.82 -12.41 -15.52
CA CYS A 99 -1.38 -12.60 -15.40
C CYS A 99 -0.77 -11.44 -14.61
N TYR A 100 0.20 -11.75 -13.78
CA TYR A 100 0.89 -10.77 -12.93
C TYR A 100 2.28 -10.42 -13.43
N ASP A 101 2.65 -10.93 -14.59
CA ASP A 101 3.95 -10.65 -15.17
C ASP A 101 3.99 -9.22 -15.71
N ASN A 102 5.12 -8.55 -15.47
CA ASN A 102 5.39 -7.20 -15.98
C ASN A 102 4.45 -6.08 -15.45
N LEU A 103 3.82 -6.26 -14.30
CA LEU A 103 3.08 -5.19 -13.65
C LEU A 103 4.04 -4.12 -13.14
N LYS A 104 3.69 -2.87 -13.38
CA LYS A 104 4.27 -1.74 -12.65
C LYS A 104 3.54 -1.62 -11.33
N SER A 105 4.29 -1.27 -10.30
CA SER A 105 3.75 -1.11 -8.96
C SER A 105 4.17 0.21 -8.39
N GLN A 106 3.28 0.81 -7.62
CA GLN A 106 3.61 2.00 -6.85
C GLN A 106 2.90 2.00 -5.50
N GLY A 107 3.55 2.65 -4.54
CA GLY A 107 2.92 3.04 -3.28
C GLY A 107 2.66 4.55 -3.30
N ILE A 108 1.47 4.96 -2.90
CA ILE A 108 1.07 6.36 -2.81
C ILE A 108 0.45 6.66 -1.45
N ILE A 109 0.51 7.91 -1.03
CA ILE A 109 0.04 8.34 0.29
C ILE A 109 -0.73 9.66 0.20
N ILE A 110 -1.77 9.79 1.03
CA ILE A 110 -2.53 11.02 1.22
C ILE A 110 -2.98 11.13 2.68
N GLY A 111 -3.17 12.34 3.19
CA GLY A 111 -3.77 12.56 4.50
C GLY A 111 -5.28 12.30 4.50
N VAL A 112 -5.84 12.09 5.70
CA VAL A 112 -7.28 12.04 5.93
C VAL A 112 -7.70 13.35 6.60
N ARG A 113 -8.79 13.96 6.14
CA ARG A 113 -9.39 15.12 6.82
C ARG A 113 -9.91 14.69 8.18
N GLU A 114 -9.75 15.54 9.17
CA GLU A 114 -10.21 15.29 10.53
C GLU A 114 -11.69 14.89 10.55
N GLY A 115 -12.00 13.78 11.24
CA GLY A 115 -13.36 13.24 11.36
C GLY A 115 -13.92 12.56 10.10
N LYS A 116 -13.16 12.43 9.00
CA LYS A 116 -13.64 11.91 7.71
C LYS A 116 -13.24 10.45 7.43
N LEU A 117 -12.53 9.79 8.32
CA LEU A 117 -12.07 8.41 8.09
C LEU A 117 -13.24 7.42 7.94
N ASP A 118 -14.24 7.51 8.83
CA ASP A 118 -15.37 6.58 8.81
C ASP A 118 -16.22 6.76 7.54
N GLU A 119 -16.38 8.01 7.08
CA GLU A 119 -17.04 8.30 5.80
C GLU A 119 -16.25 7.72 4.62
N TYR A 120 -14.92 7.88 4.62
CA TYR A 120 -14.06 7.30 3.59
C TYR A 120 -14.18 5.77 3.52
N VAL A 121 -14.15 5.10 4.68
CA VAL A 121 -14.31 3.64 4.77
C VAL A 121 -15.68 3.23 4.23
N ARG A 122 -16.75 3.89 4.69
CA ARG A 122 -18.11 3.61 4.22
C ARG A 122 -18.24 3.74 2.69
N LEU A 123 -17.68 4.79 2.10
CA LEU A 123 -17.67 4.98 0.65
C LEU A 123 -17.03 3.81 -0.08
N HIS A 124 -15.94 3.25 0.45
CA HIS A 124 -15.27 2.09 -0.15
C HIS A 124 -16.03 0.78 0.09
N ASP A 125 -16.64 0.60 1.27
CA ASP A 125 -17.52 -0.56 1.55
C ASP A 125 -18.75 -0.58 0.61
N GLU A 126 -19.26 0.60 0.23
CA GLU A 126 -20.40 0.81 -0.64
C GLU A 126 -19.99 1.10 -2.11
N GLN A 127 -18.70 0.92 -2.46
CA GLN A 127 -18.18 1.28 -3.78
C GLN A 127 -18.93 0.58 -4.91
N PRO A 128 -19.48 1.31 -5.89
CA PRO A 128 -20.14 0.73 -7.03
C PRO A 128 -19.20 -0.15 -7.86
N GLN A 129 -19.67 -1.33 -8.27
CA GLN A 129 -18.88 -2.26 -9.09
C GLN A 129 -18.33 -1.61 -10.36
N ILE A 130 -19.06 -0.67 -10.96
CA ILE A 130 -18.62 0.06 -12.16
C ILE A 130 -17.27 0.76 -11.98
N ILE A 131 -16.94 1.21 -10.77
CA ILE A 131 -15.63 1.83 -10.49
C ILE A 131 -14.52 0.80 -10.61
N HIS A 132 -14.70 -0.41 -10.06
CA HIS A 132 -13.75 -1.51 -10.24
C HIS A 132 -13.59 -1.88 -11.72
N ASP A 133 -14.69 -1.95 -12.46
CA ASP A 133 -14.69 -2.32 -13.89
C ASP A 133 -13.94 -1.25 -14.71
N LEU A 134 -14.15 0.03 -14.42
CA LEU A 134 -13.45 1.14 -15.06
C LEU A 134 -11.95 1.09 -14.76
N CYS A 135 -11.56 0.91 -13.53
CA CYS A 135 -10.15 0.77 -13.13
C CYS A 135 -9.50 -0.42 -13.87
N TYR A 136 -10.18 -1.58 -13.89
CA TYR A 136 -9.68 -2.77 -14.58
C TYR A 136 -9.49 -2.55 -16.08
N GLN A 137 -10.47 -1.96 -16.76
CA GLN A 137 -10.41 -1.63 -18.20
C GLN A 137 -9.25 -0.69 -18.52
N ASN A 138 -8.89 0.18 -17.58
CA ASN A 138 -7.80 1.15 -17.72
C ASN A 138 -6.47 0.68 -17.10
N GLY A 139 -6.27 -0.61 -16.99
CA GLY A 139 -4.98 -1.21 -16.69
C GLY A 139 -4.71 -1.55 -15.23
N PHE A 140 -5.53 -1.12 -14.28
CA PHE A 140 -5.39 -1.52 -12.89
C PHE A 140 -5.61 -3.02 -12.72
N ARG A 141 -4.77 -3.66 -11.92
CA ARG A 141 -4.86 -5.10 -11.65
C ARG A 141 -4.96 -5.41 -10.16
N LYS A 142 -4.33 -4.64 -9.34
CA LYS A 142 -4.43 -4.74 -7.89
C LYS A 142 -4.41 -3.35 -7.28
N SER A 143 -5.19 -3.18 -6.24
CA SER A 143 -5.07 -2.04 -5.34
C SER A 143 -5.39 -2.51 -3.93
N SER A 144 -4.75 -1.93 -2.95
CA SER A 144 -5.09 -2.15 -1.54
C SER A 144 -4.87 -0.86 -0.80
N ILE A 145 -5.86 -0.46 -0.04
CA ILE A 145 -5.83 0.77 0.75
C ILE A 145 -5.74 0.41 2.23
N PHE A 146 -4.85 1.07 2.93
CA PHE A 146 -4.69 0.95 4.37
C PHE A 146 -4.73 2.34 5.01
N VAL A 147 -5.21 2.41 6.25
CA VAL A 147 -5.04 3.59 7.08
C VAL A 147 -3.93 3.34 8.10
N THR A 148 -3.06 4.31 8.26
CA THR A 148 -2.03 4.33 9.29
C THR A 148 -2.18 5.55 10.17
N GLU A 149 -1.93 5.36 11.47
CA GLU A 149 -1.91 6.44 12.46
C GLU A 149 -0.46 6.79 12.78
N LEU A 150 -0.03 7.94 12.29
CA LEU A 150 1.26 8.54 12.62
C LEU A 150 1.02 9.66 13.65
N HIS A 151 1.41 10.90 13.33
CA HIS A 151 0.95 12.08 14.08
C HIS A 151 -0.46 12.55 13.66
N LYS A 152 -0.94 12.08 12.49
CA LYS A 152 -2.30 12.21 11.93
C LYS A 152 -2.64 10.90 11.23
N GLN A 153 -3.86 10.80 10.71
CA GLN A 153 -4.30 9.66 9.91
C GLN A 153 -3.91 9.86 8.44
N TYR A 154 -3.34 8.82 7.85
CA TYR A 154 -2.95 8.79 6.43
C TYR A 154 -3.48 7.52 5.77
N LEU A 155 -3.86 7.65 4.51
CA LEU A 155 -4.18 6.52 3.64
C LEU A 155 -2.92 6.15 2.87
N LEU A 156 -2.63 4.86 2.83
CA LEU A 156 -1.59 4.25 2.02
C LEU A 156 -2.27 3.42 0.96
N GLN A 157 -1.97 3.66 -0.31
CA GLN A 157 -2.46 2.80 -1.39
C GLN A 157 -1.27 2.14 -2.09
N PHE A 158 -1.36 0.82 -2.22
CA PHE A 158 -0.42 0.02 -2.99
C PHE A 158 -1.15 -0.53 -4.20
N GLN A 159 -0.69 -0.17 -5.39
CA GLN A 159 -1.39 -0.49 -6.63
C GLN A 159 -0.45 -1.06 -7.69
N ASP A 160 -0.98 -2.02 -8.44
CA ASP A 160 -0.30 -2.66 -9.57
C ASP A 160 -1.12 -2.44 -10.84
N PHE A 161 -0.44 -2.13 -11.96
CA PHE A 161 -1.09 -1.87 -13.23
C PHE A 161 -0.21 -2.26 -14.43
N TYR A 162 -0.84 -2.51 -15.59
CA TYR A 162 -0.16 -2.74 -16.84
C TYR A 162 0.23 -1.41 -17.51
N GLY A 163 1.47 -1.32 -17.97
CA GLY A 163 1.92 -0.19 -18.76
C GLY A 163 1.95 1.13 -17.99
N GLN A 164 1.20 2.10 -18.46
CA GLN A 164 0.91 3.36 -17.79
C GLN A 164 -0.59 3.39 -17.50
N GLU A 165 -0.95 4.13 -16.46
CA GLU A 165 -2.34 4.46 -16.19
C GLU A 165 -2.94 5.14 -17.42
N ASP A 166 -4.12 4.67 -17.88
CA ASP A 166 -4.73 5.23 -19.07
C ASP A 166 -5.39 6.59 -18.73
N PRO A 167 -4.99 7.68 -19.38
CA PRO A 167 -5.59 9.00 -19.14
C PRO A 167 -7.11 9.03 -19.36
N ALA A 168 -7.65 8.14 -20.19
CA ALA A 168 -9.09 8.05 -20.45
C ALA A 168 -9.92 7.75 -19.20
N LEU A 169 -9.32 7.14 -18.18
CA LEU A 169 -9.98 6.94 -16.89
C LEU A 169 -10.38 8.28 -16.25
N TYR A 170 -9.53 9.28 -16.37
CA TYR A 170 -9.75 10.64 -15.84
C TYR A 170 -10.62 11.53 -16.73
N GLU A 171 -11.12 11.00 -17.84
CA GLU A 171 -12.14 11.65 -18.68
C GLU A 171 -13.54 11.05 -18.43
N ASN A 172 -13.62 9.95 -17.68
CA ASN A 172 -14.88 9.26 -17.39
C ASN A 172 -15.64 9.97 -16.26
N GLU A 173 -16.83 10.46 -16.54
CA GLU A 173 -17.65 11.23 -15.58
C GLU A 173 -17.99 10.45 -14.31
N THR A 174 -18.24 9.14 -14.40
CA THR A 174 -18.53 8.28 -13.23
C THR A 174 -17.30 8.13 -12.34
N TYR A 175 -16.13 7.99 -12.94
CA TYR A 175 -14.87 7.92 -12.16
C TYR A 175 -14.50 9.26 -11.56
N LEU A 176 -14.69 10.37 -12.29
CA LEU A 176 -14.48 11.72 -11.75
C LEU A 176 -15.39 12.04 -10.56
N GLU A 177 -16.65 11.62 -10.63
CA GLU A 177 -17.56 11.79 -9.48
C GLU A 177 -17.09 10.95 -8.28
N TRP A 178 -16.61 9.72 -8.51
CA TRP A 178 -16.00 8.89 -7.45
C TRP A 178 -14.80 9.59 -6.81
N LEU A 179 -13.89 10.13 -7.62
CA LEU A 179 -12.74 10.90 -7.14
C LEU A 179 -13.18 12.15 -6.34
N ARG A 180 -14.24 12.82 -6.81
CA ARG A 180 -14.77 14.00 -6.12
C ARG A 180 -15.29 13.65 -4.73
N VAL A 181 -16.15 12.63 -4.60
CA VAL A 181 -16.75 12.28 -3.30
C VAL A 181 -15.73 11.71 -2.33
N THR A 182 -14.80 10.88 -2.79
CA THR A 182 -13.73 10.37 -1.92
C THR A 182 -12.71 11.45 -1.56
N GLY A 183 -12.47 12.40 -2.48
CA GLY A 183 -11.60 13.55 -2.27
C GLY A 183 -12.09 14.49 -1.15
N GLU A 184 -13.39 14.53 -0.86
CA GLU A 184 -13.92 15.29 0.29
C GLU A 184 -13.45 14.74 1.64
N CYS A 185 -13.02 13.49 1.69
CA CYS A 185 -12.45 12.85 2.88
C CYS A 185 -10.92 12.97 2.95
N GLN A 186 -10.28 13.34 1.85
CA GLN A 186 -8.83 13.33 1.69
C GLN A 186 -8.24 14.71 1.90
N GLN A 187 -7.01 14.74 2.40
CA GLN A 187 -6.21 15.95 2.54
C GLN A 187 -4.84 15.74 1.89
N PRO A 188 -4.59 16.33 0.70
CA PRO A 188 -3.28 16.26 0.07
C PRO A 188 -2.15 16.72 0.99
N LEU A 189 -0.97 16.15 0.83
CA LEU A 189 0.23 16.58 1.55
C LEU A 189 0.65 17.97 1.04
N ALA A 190 1.43 18.68 1.85
CA ALA A 190 1.90 20.02 1.49
C ALA A 190 2.62 20.03 0.13
N GLY A 191 2.16 20.88 -0.79
CA GLY A 191 2.69 21.02 -2.15
C GLY A 191 2.14 20.01 -3.17
N GLU A 192 1.21 19.14 -2.77
CA GLU A 192 0.56 18.19 -3.66
C GLU A 192 -0.92 18.55 -3.88
N GLU A 193 -1.46 18.20 -5.02
CA GLU A 193 -2.89 18.36 -5.33
C GLU A 193 -3.67 17.05 -5.09
N PHE A 194 -2.96 15.91 -5.18
CA PHE A 194 -3.52 14.56 -5.09
C PHE A 194 -2.65 13.66 -4.21
N TRP A 195 -2.77 12.36 -4.42
CA TRP A 195 -1.93 11.36 -3.79
C TRP A 195 -0.47 11.54 -4.18
N LYS A 196 0.41 11.49 -3.18
CA LYS A 196 1.85 11.61 -3.37
C LYS A 196 2.49 10.24 -3.59
N PRO A 197 3.22 10.01 -4.69
CA PRO A 197 4.03 8.82 -4.84
C PRO A 197 5.10 8.71 -3.76
N MET A 198 5.20 7.55 -3.14
CA MET A 198 6.26 7.25 -2.17
C MET A 198 7.51 6.72 -2.88
N LYS A 199 8.68 6.98 -2.30
CA LYS A 199 9.95 6.47 -2.82
C LYS A 199 10.10 4.99 -2.45
N GLU A 200 10.08 4.10 -3.46
CA GLU A 200 10.42 2.69 -3.26
C GLU A 200 11.91 2.53 -2.99
N ILE A 201 12.25 1.78 -1.96
CA ILE A 201 13.64 1.48 -1.58
C ILE A 201 13.96 0.00 -1.61
N PHE A 202 12.95 -0.87 -1.68
CA PHE A 202 13.14 -2.31 -1.71
C PHE A 202 11.90 -3.02 -2.27
N VAL A 203 12.14 -4.10 -3.04
CA VAL A 203 11.12 -5.01 -3.57
C VAL A 203 11.66 -6.44 -3.70
N VAL A 204 10.83 -7.42 -3.31
CA VAL A 204 11.02 -8.87 -3.54
C VAL A 204 9.69 -9.56 -3.79
#